data_728f5d26f504ffd4fd786d8a2ddab32f
#
_entry.id   728f5d26f504ffd4fd786d8a2ddab32f
#
_cell.length_a   1.000
_cell.length_b   1.000
_cell.length_c   1.000
_cell.angle_alpha   90.00
_cell.angle_beta   90.00
_cell.angle_gamma   90.00
#
_symmetry.space_group_name_H-M   'P 1'
#
loop_
_entity.id
_entity.type
_entity.pdbx_description
1 polymer ?
#
loop_
_entity_poly.entity_id
_entity_poly.type
_entity_poly.pdbx_seq_one_letter_code
_entity_poly.pdbx_strand_id
1 'polypeptide(L)'
;MAPQMPSAAVLVLHGGRARGTEPPPPGLLNLPGLRMWPFIRSLVRATGERASGEPRTGERPPGEHATGEPAIGGRRGDGSPWGPVLVRRVRYGHRGWNGERDDAFHDAVQALDELQDEAGDLPVILLGHSMGARAALRAGGHPLVRGVVGLAPWCPPGDPVTQLAGRDVVLLHSTRDRVTSPQATQSLATRARRAGARTCLITVRGSDHAMIRRAPAWHRTTTALVTGLLGLTPVPHAVAEVLRLPVSAEATAGTLDFDGLPAR
;
A
#
# COMPACT_ATOMS: atom_id res chain seq x y z
N MET A 1 -0.92 -7.95 30.30
CA MET A 1 -1.47 -8.63 29.09
C MET A 1 -0.35 -8.72 28.08
N ALA A 2 -0.06 -9.91 27.55
CA ALA A 2 0.88 -10.03 26.43
C ALA A 2 0.34 -9.27 25.21
N PRO A 3 1.20 -8.59 24.43
CA PRO A 3 0.77 -7.93 23.21
C PRO A 3 0.17 -8.97 22.27
N GLN A 4 -1.00 -8.67 21.75
CA GLN A 4 -1.68 -9.54 20.78
C GLN A 4 -0.88 -9.50 19.47
N MET A 5 -0.49 -10.68 18.97
CA MET A 5 0.25 -10.77 17.70
C MET A 5 -0.62 -10.29 16.54
N PRO A 6 -0.05 -9.56 15.57
CA PRO A 6 -0.79 -9.12 14.41
C PRO A 6 -1.26 -10.32 13.57
N SER A 7 -2.48 -10.23 13.03
CA SER A 7 -3.03 -11.26 12.14
C SER A 7 -2.79 -10.98 10.66
N ALA A 8 -2.40 -9.76 10.32
CA ALA A 8 -2.09 -9.31 8.98
C ALA A 8 -1.22 -8.06 9.02
N ALA A 9 -0.59 -7.69 7.90
CA ALA A 9 0.14 -6.44 7.81
C ALA A 9 -0.07 -5.69 6.49
N VAL A 10 0.20 -4.39 6.55
CA VAL A 10 0.32 -3.51 5.39
C VAL A 10 1.69 -2.87 5.42
N LEU A 11 2.53 -3.15 4.43
CA LEU A 11 3.77 -2.42 4.23
C LEU A 11 3.55 -1.26 3.25
N VAL A 12 3.89 -0.05 3.67
CA VAL A 12 3.67 1.17 2.91
C VAL A 12 4.98 1.69 2.35
N LEU A 13 5.03 1.83 1.02
CA LEU A 13 6.21 2.19 0.23
C LEU A 13 6.01 3.55 -0.43
N HIS A 14 6.79 4.54 -0.03
CA HIS A 14 6.67 5.88 -0.60
C HIS A 14 7.40 6.02 -1.94
N GLY A 15 7.10 7.09 -2.67
CA GLY A 15 7.79 7.45 -3.91
C GLY A 15 9.24 7.84 -3.69
N GLY A 16 9.98 7.97 -4.79
CA GLY A 16 11.38 8.35 -4.78
C GLY A 16 11.80 8.91 -6.14
N ARG A 17 13.06 8.74 -6.49
CA ARG A 17 13.68 9.22 -7.73
C ARG A 17 14.21 8.04 -8.56
N ALA A 18 14.48 8.28 -9.83
CA ALA A 18 15.16 7.28 -10.66
C ALA A 18 16.61 7.05 -10.20
N ARG A 19 17.27 8.12 -9.71
CA ARG A 19 18.65 8.07 -9.18
C ARG A 19 18.76 8.89 -7.90
N GLY A 20 19.56 8.42 -6.95
CA GLY A 20 19.88 9.10 -5.70
C GLY A 20 20.37 8.10 -4.66
N THR A 21 21.66 8.15 -4.35
CA THR A 21 22.34 7.23 -3.43
C THR A 21 22.35 7.76 -1.98
N GLU A 22 21.92 9.00 -1.77
CA GLU A 22 21.76 9.52 -0.42
C GLU A 22 20.48 8.96 0.22
N PRO A 23 20.45 8.84 1.54
CA PRO A 23 19.23 8.45 2.25
C PRO A 23 18.11 9.47 2.03
N PRO A 24 16.84 9.06 2.12
CA PRO A 24 15.74 9.99 2.13
C PRO A 24 15.91 11.03 3.25
N PRO A 25 15.63 12.31 2.99
CA PRO A 25 15.74 13.33 4.03
C PRO A 25 14.77 13.01 5.18
N PRO A 26 15.13 13.36 6.43
CA PRO A 26 14.31 13.07 7.61
C PRO A 26 13.06 13.95 7.69
N GLY A 27 12.05 13.47 8.40
CA GLY A 27 10.88 14.23 8.84
C GLY A 27 10.11 14.91 7.70
N LEU A 28 9.79 16.18 7.87
CA LEU A 28 8.98 16.98 6.94
C LEU A 28 9.66 17.26 5.59
N LEU A 29 10.95 17.06 5.47
CA LEU A 29 11.69 17.21 4.21
C LEU A 29 11.48 15.99 3.28
N ASN A 30 11.02 14.86 3.80
CA ASN A 30 10.66 13.70 3.00
C ASN A 30 9.25 13.83 2.41
N LEU A 31 9.07 14.72 1.45
CA LEU A 31 7.76 14.94 0.80
C LEU A 31 7.12 13.66 0.23
N PRO A 32 7.85 12.73 -0.43
CA PRO A 32 7.28 11.45 -0.83
C PRO A 32 6.75 10.63 0.35
N GLY A 33 7.47 10.60 1.45
CA GLY A 33 7.04 9.92 2.68
C GLY A 33 5.82 10.57 3.31
N LEU A 34 5.79 11.91 3.38
CA LEU A 34 4.65 12.68 3.89
C LEU A 34 3.37 12.45 3.09
N ARG A 35 3.49 12.26 1.77
CA ARG A 35 2.34 11.98 0.90
C ARG A 35 1.62 10.70 1.29
N MET A 36 2.31 9.72 1.84
CA MET A 36 1.70 8.47 2.29
C MET A 36 1.02 8.56 3.67
N TRP A 37 1.28 9.61 4.45
CA TRP A 37 0.72 9.79 5.78
C TRP A 37 -0.82 9.73 5.84
N PRO A 38 -1.58 10.44 4.98
CA PRO A 38 -3.04 10.36 5.00
C PRO A 38 -3.56 8.95 4.72
N PHE A 39 -2.90 8.19 3.84
CA PHE A 39 -3.24 6.79 3.57
C PHE A 39 -3.01 5.93 4.81
N ILE A 40 -1.85 6.06 5.45
CA ILE A 40 -1.52 5.36 6.70
C ILE A 40 -2.56 5.67 7.77
N ARG A 41 -2.89 6.95 7.99
CA ARG A 41 -3.91 7.37 8.97
C ARG A 41 -5.28 6.78 8.67
N SER A 42 -5.67 6.72 7.40
CA SER A 42 -6.95 6.12 6.99
C SER A 42 -6.96 4.61 7.25
N LEU A 43 -5.86 3.92 6.96
CA LEU A 43 -5.71 2.49 7.24
C LEU A 43 -5.74 2.20 8.74
N VAL A 44 -4.94 2.90 9.53
CA VAL A 44 -4.89 2.74 10.99
C VAL A 44 -6.27 2.96 11.64
N ARG A 45 -7.03 3.96 11.16
CA ARG A 45 -8.40 4.17 11.64
C ARG A 45 -9.35 3.04 11.25
N ALA A 46 -9.21 2.51 10.03
CA ALA A 46 -10.06 1.44 9.52
C ALA A 46 -9.75 0.08 10.17
N THR A 47 -8.51 -0.17 10.53
CA THR A 47 -8.04 -1.43 11.15
C THR A 47 -8.02 -1.37 12.69
N GLY A 48 -8.21 -0.20 13.29
CA GLY A 48 -8.25 -0.04 14.74
C GLY A 48 -6.88 -0.02 15.44
N GLU A 49 -5.77 0.13 14.67
CA GLU A 49 -4.42 0.05 15.21
C GLU A 49 -3.66 1.41 15.21
N ARG A 50 -2.56 1.46 16.00
CA ARG A 50 -1.61 2.59 15.99
C ARG A 50 -0.53 2.37 14.94
N ALA A 51 -0.19 3.42 14.16
CA ALA A 51 0.95 3.37 13.25
C ALA A 51 2.25 3.20 14.04
N SER A 52 2.98 2.11 13.81
CA SER A 52 4.34 1.95 14.33
C SER A 52 5.28 2.85 13.53
N GLY A 53 5.97 3.77 14.23
CA GLY A 53 6.99 4.66 13.63
C GLY A 53 6.70 6.16 13.71
N GLU A 54 5.84 6.64 14.61
CA GLU A 54 5.79 8.08 14.93
C GLU A 54 7.05 8.51 15.69
N PRO A 55 7.74 9.59 15.27
CA PRO A 55 8.73 10.22 16.13
C PRO A 55 8.01 10.73 17.38
N ARG A 56 8.48 10.36 18.56
CA ARG A 56 8.02 10.93 19.84
C ARG A 56 8.43 12.41 19.85
N THR A 57 7.55 13.28 19.38
CA THR A 57 7.66 14.72 19.63
C THR A 57 6.88 15.02 20.91
N GLY A 58 7.60 15.38 21.96
CA GLY A 58 6.99 15.90 23.19
C GLY A 58 7.43 15.13 24.43
N GLU A 59 8.63 15.40 24.91
CA GLU A 59 8.92 15.30 26.34
C GLU A 59 7.98 16.27 27.06
N ARG A 60 7.05 15.72 27.84
CA ARG A 60 6.23 16.49 28.76
C ARG A 60 7.08 16.74 29.99
N PRO A 61 7.17 17.99 30.49
CA PRO A 61 7.93 18.27 31.70
C PRO A 61 7.32 17.54 32.93
N PRO A 62 8.12 17.11 33.90
CA PRO A 62 7.65 16.41 35.08
C PRO A 62 6.94 17.39 36.03
N GLY A 63 5.70 17.10 36.39
CA GLY A 63 5.02 17.75 37.49
C GLY A 63 3.60 18.15 37.18
N GLU A 64 2.67 17.19 37.30
CA GLU A 64 1.32 17.44 37.82
C GLU A 64 0.68 16.10 38.16
N HIS A 65 0.47 15.87 39.45
CA HIS A 65 -0.32 14.76 39.97
C HIS A 65 -1.78 15.01 39.64
N ALA A 66 -2.34 14.21 38.76
CA ALA A 66 -3.79 14.10 38.59
C ALA A 66 -4.23 12.73 39.12
N THR A 67 -4.86 12.74 40.28
CA THR A 67 -5.73 11.66 40.77
C THR A 67 -6.89 11.54 39.82
N GLY A 68 -6.96 10.45 39.10
CA GLY A 68 -8.06 10.13 38.20
C GLY A 68 -8.22 8.63 38.10
N GLU A 69 -9.41 8.14 38.44
CA GLU A 69 -9.84 6.75 38.51
C GLU A 69 -9.45 5.91 37.25
N PRO A 70 -9.28 4.57 37.41
CA PRO A 70 -8.93 3.70 36.27
C PRO A 70 -10.14 3.62 35.33
N ALA A 71 -9.98 4.17 34.13
CA ALA A 71 -10.92 3.95 33.06
C ALA A 71 -10.99 2.47 32.72
N ILE A 72 -12.13 1.88 33.00
CA ILE A 72 -12.51 0.50 32.68
C ILE A 72 -12.36 0.34 31.16
N GLY A 73 -11.42 -0.49 30.77
CA GLY A 73 -11.19 -0.87 29.38
C GLY A 73 -12.44 -1.52 28.78
N GLY A 74 -13.17 -0.74 27.98
CA GLY A 74 -14.30 -1.26 27.19
C GLY A 74 -13.78 -2.30 26.20
N ARG A 75 -14.17 -3.54 26.37
CA ARG A 75 -14.10 -4.59 25.35
C ARG A 75 -14.94 -4.09 24.18
N ARG A 76 -14.32 -3.80 23.02
CA ARG A 76 -15.04 -3.78 21.76
C ARG A 76 -15.36 -5.23 21.40
N GLY A 77 -16.56 -5.64 21.72
CA GLY A 77 -17.14 -6.91 21.29
C GLY A 77 -17.73 -6.75 19.88
N ASP A 78 -16.89 -6.53 18.87
CA ASP A 78 -17.33 -6.45 17.47
C ASP A 78 -17.23 -7.79 16.74
N GLY A 79 -16.93 -8.87 17.44
CA GLY A 79 -16.93 -10.22 16.86
C GLY A 79 -16.02 -10.40 15.63
N SER A 80 -15.08 -9.48 15.40
CA SER A 80 -14.13 -9.61 14.30
C SER A 80 -13.25 -10.85 14.53
N PRO A 81 -13.24 -11.82 13.60
CA PRO A 81 -12.39 -13.00 13.70
C PRO A 81 -10.89 -12.67 13.50
N TRP A 82 -10.56 -11.40 13.21
CA TRP A 82 -9.22 -10.96 12.90
C TRP A 82 -8.58 -10.25 14.10
N GLY A 83 -7.32 -10.59 14.37
CA GLY A 83 -6.46 -9.85 15.29
C GLY A 83 -6.05 -8.49 14.72
N PRO A 84 -5.20 -7.73 15.45
CA PRO A 84 -4.73 -6.41 15.00
C PRO A 84 -3.97 -6.50 13.65
N VAL A 85 -4.09 -5.44 12.84
CA VAL A 85 -3.36 -5.31 11.56
C VAL A 85 -2.20 -4.36 11.75
N LEU A 86 -0.99 -4.81 11.47
CA LEU A 86 0.21 -3.96 11.53
C LEU A 86 0.29 -3.08 10.28
N VAL A 87 0.39 -1.76 10.44
CA VAL A 87 0.65 -0.82 9.34
C VAL A 87 2.05 -0.24 9.52
N ARG A 88 3.00 -0.66 8.67
CA ARG A 88 4.42 -0.28 8.77
C ARG A 88 4.90 0.40 7.49
N ARG A 89 5.73 1.44 7.63
CA ARG A 89 6.43 2.07 6.48
C ARG A 89 7.74 1.34 6.21
N VAL A 90 7.98 1.04 4.95
CA VAL A 90 9.31 0.58 4.51
C VAL A 90 10.28 1.75 4.63
N ARG A 91 11.44 1.52 5.22
CA ARG A 91 12.54 2.46 5.31
C ARG A 91 13.46 2.22 4.14
N TYR A 92 13.79 3.28 3.40
CA TYR A 92 14.74 3.19 2.31
C TYR A 92 16.14 3.63 2.77
N GLY A 93 17.15 2.84 2.42
CA GLY A 93 18.55 3.21 2.57
C GLY A 93 18.94 4.32 1.58
N HIS A 94 18.31 4.32 0.40
CA HIS A 94 18.58 5.26 -0.68
C HIS A 94 17.28 5.88 -1.20
N ARG A 95 17.31 7.18 -1.58
CA ARG A 95 16.12 7.88 -2.10
C ARG A 95 15.80 7.57 -3.57
N GLY A 96 16.68 6.83 -4.26
CA GLY A 96 16.56 6.47 -5.68
C GLY A 96 16.36 4.99 -5.91
N TRP A 97 15.89 4.67 -7.12
CA TRP A 97 15.86 3.29 -7.63
C TRP A 97 17.26 2.75 -7.97
N ASN A 98 18.11 3.63 -8.55
CA ASN A 98 19.51 3.43 -8.87
C ASN A 98 19.81 2.33 -9.91
N GLY A 99 18.97 2.22 -10.94
CA GLY A 99 19.19 1.32 -12.08
C GLY A 99 19.12 -0.15 -11.69
N GLU A 100 20.19 -0.91 -11.99
CA GLU A 100 20.28 -2.36 -11.70
C GLU A 100 20.44 -2.68 -10.20
N ARG A 101 20.74 -1.68 -9.38
CA ARG A 101 20.82 -1.86 -7.93
C ARG A 101 19.46 -2.10 -7.29
N ASP A 102 18.38 -1.63 -7.92
CA ASP A 102 17.00 -1.85 -7.47
C ASP A 102 16.80 -1.56 -5.96
N ASP A 103 17.52 -0.55 -5.40
CA ASP A 103 17.64 -0.35 -3.94
C ASP A 103 16.29 -0.40 -3.22
N ALA A 104 15.29 0.30 -3.73
CA ALA A 104 13.96 0.31 -3.09
C ALA A 104 13.24 -1.05 -3.13
N PHE A 105 13.56 -1.92 -4.09
CA PHE A 105 13.07 -3.30 -4.12
C PHE A 105 13.75 -4.13 -3.03
N HIS A 106 15.06 -4.02 -2.88
CA HIS A 106 15.79 -4.73 -1.81
C HIS A 106 15.35 -4.29 -0.42
N ASP A 107 15.14 -2.98 -0.20
CA ASP A 107 14.59 -2.46 1.06
C ASP A 107 13.17 -3.02 1.33
N ALA A 108 12.37 -3.23 0.28
CA ALA A 108 11.02 -3.83 0.44
C ALA A 108 11.09 -5.31 0.81
N VAL A 109 12.00 -6.08 0.20
CA VAL A 109 12.21 -7.50 0.53
C VAL A 109 12.73 -7.62 1.95
N GLN A 110 13.76 -6.84 2.31
CA GLN A 110 14.29 -6.83 3.67
C GLN A 110 13.20 -6.53 4.72
N ALA A 111 12.32 -5.56 4.47
CA ALA A 111 11.22 -5.25 5.38
C ALA A 111 10.19 -6.40 5.51
N LEU A 112 10.04 -7.22 4.46
CA LEU A 112 9.20 -8.42 4.51
C LEU A 112 9.86 -9.55 5.29
N ASP A 113 11.16 -9.77 5.09
CA ASP A 113 11.95 -10.77 5.82
C ASP A 113 11.98 -10.43 7.32
N GLU A 114 12.28 -9.16 7.68
CA GLU A 114 12.22 -8.68 9.07
C GLU A 114 10.84 -8.89 9.70
N LEU A 115 9.77 -8.65 8.94
CA LEU A 115 8.40 -8.87 9.41
C LEU A 115 8.11 -10.36 9.64
N GLN A 116 8.61 -11.24 8.77
CA GLN A 116 8.47 -12.68 8.91
C GLN A 116 9.20 -13.19 10.15
N ASP A 117 10.41 -12.70 10.42
CA ASP A 117 11.18 -13.04 11.61
C ASP A 117 10.50 -12.55 12.90
N GLU A 118 9.89 -11.35 12.87
CA GLU A 118 9.24 -10.74 14.03
C GLU A 118 7.86 -11.35 14.35
N ALA A 119 7.06 -11.68 13.34
CA ALA A 119 5.64 -11.99 13.48
C ALA A 119 5.20 -13.32 12.82
N GLY A 120 6.14 -14.05 12.19
CA GLY A 120 5.85 -15.28 11.48
C GLY A 120 5.10 -15.09 10.16
N ASP A 121 4.50 -16.16 9.68
CA ASP A 121 3.78 -16.16 8.40
C ASP A 121 2.41 -15.49 8.55
N LEU A 122 2.31 -14.25 8.16
CA LEU A 122 1.06 -13.50 8.14
C LEU A 122 0.81 -12.86 6.77
N PRO A 123 -0.46 -12.70 6.34
CA PRO A 123 -0.77 -12.11 5.06
C PRO A 123 -0.40 -10.62 5.02
N VAL A 124 0.30 -10.22 3.95
CA VAL A 124 0.75 -8.85 3.73
C VAL A 124 0.14 -8.27 2.47
N ILE A 125 -0.34 -7.03 2.55
CA ILE A 125 -0.63 -6.19 1.39
C ILE A 125 0.47 -5.14 1.28
N LEU A 126 1.07 -5.03 0.09
CA LEU A 126 2.00 -3.95 -0.23
C LEU A 126 1.22 -2.77 -0.80
N LEU A 127 1.34 -1.61 -0.16
CA LEU A 127 0.78 -0.35 -0.65
C LEU A 127 1.90 0.58 -1.09
N GLY A 128 2.03 0.82 -2.39
CA GLY A 128 3.12 1.64 -2.92
C GLY A 128 2.65 2.84 -3.73
N HIS A 129 3.44 3.92 -3.75
CA HIS A 129 3.25 5.07 -4.61
C HIS A 129 4.47 5.27 -5.52
N SER A 130 4.25 5.50 -6.83
CA SER A 130 5.30 5.85 -7.79
C SER A 130 6.45 4.81 -7.80
N MET A 131 7.69 5.19 -7.44
CA MET A 131 8.82 4.28 -7.25
C MET A 131 8.49 3.19 -6.21
N GLY A 132 7.83 3.53 -5.12
CA GLY A 132 7.42 2.55 -4.10
C GLY A 132 6.39 1.54 -4.62
N ALA A 133 5.54 1.93 -5.57
CA ALA A 133 4.64 0.98 -6.24
C ALA A 133 5.41 0.02 -7.16
N ARG A 134 6.47 0.50 -7.82
CA ARG A 134 7.39 -0.37 -8.58
C ARG A 134 8.07 -1.38 -7.66
N ALA A 135 8.59 -0.92 -6.50
CA ALA A 135 9.20 -1.79 -5.50
C ALA A 135 8.21 -2.84 -4.96
N ALA A 136 6.98 -2.44 -4.66
CA ALA A 136 5.91 -3.33 -4.22
C ALA A 136 5.57 -4.40 -5.28
N LEU A 137 5.47 -4.02 -6.55
CA LEU A 137 5.23 -4.94 -7.66
C LEU A 137 6.39 -5.94 -7.84
N ARG A 138 7.63 -5.47 -7.69
CA ARG A 138 8.83 -6.34 -7.76
C ARG A 138 8.89 -7.32 -6.58
N ALA A 139 8.57 -6.87 -5.36
CA ALA A 139 8.53 -7.68 -4.13
C ALA A 139 7.26 -8.54 -4.00
N GLY A 140 6.32 -8.45 -4.94
CA GLY A 140 5.04 -9.18 -4.90
C GLY A 140 5.15 -10.70 -4.88
N GLY A 141 6.30 -11.27 -5.25
CA GLY A 141 6.59 -12.71 -5.20
C GLY A 141 6.93 -13.25 -3.81
N HIS A 142 7.17 -12.37 -2.83
CA HIS A 142 7.51 -12.81 -1.48
C HIS A 142 6.37 -13.67 -0.86
N PRO A 143 6.68 -14.74 -0.10
CA PRO A 143 5.68 -15.69 0.43
C PRO A 143 4.57 -15.03 1.24
N LEU A 144 4.88 -14.01 2.04
CA LEU A 144 3.89 -13.28 2.85
C LEU A 144 2.91 -12.46 2.00
N VAL A 145 3.30 -12.02 0.80
CA VAL A 145 2.51 -11.06 0.01
C VAL A 145 1.29 -11.74 -0.59
N ARG A 146 0.10 -11.23 -0.27
CA ARG A 146 -1.19 -11.65 -0.85
C ARG A 146 -1.60 -10.77 -2.02
N GLY A 147 -1.25 -9.49 -1.96
CA GLY A 147 -1.59 -8.56 -3.02
C GLY A 147 -0.82 -7.26 -2.96
N VAL A 148 -0.96 -6.47 -4.03
CA VAL A 148 -0.32 -5.17 -4.21
C VAL A 148 -1.35 -4.13 -4.58
N VAL A 149 -1.35 -3.00 -3.88
CA VAL A 149 -2.10 -1.80 -4.26
C VAL A 149 -1.09 -0.73 -4.70
N GLY A 150 -1.07 -0.43 -6.00
CA GLY A 150 -0.13 0.52 -6.58
C GLY A 150 -0.80 1.83 -6.95
N LEU A 151 -0.30 2.94 -6.41
CA LEU A 151 -0.80 4.30 -6.65
C LEU A 151 0.13 5.04 -7.61
N ALA A 152 -0.38 5.47 -8.77
CA ALA A 152 0.40 6.15 -9.81
C ALA A 152 1.77 5.48 -10.06
N PRO A 153 1.83 4.17 -10.33
CA PRO A 153 3.06 3.40 -10.31
C PRO A 153 4.02 3.83 -11.43
N TRP A 154 5.31 3.79 -11.12
CA TRP A 154 6.34 3.89 -12.15
C TRP A 154 6.62 2.50 -12.72
N CYS A 155 6.21 2.28 -13.96
CA CYS A 155 6.28 0.99 -14.66
C CYS A 155 7.18 1.09 -15.89
N PRO A 156 8.52 1.01 -15.78
CA PRO A 156 9.38 0.97 -16.95
C PRO A 156 9.07 -0.24 -17.84
N PRO A 157 9.28 -0.12 -19.17
CA PRO A 157 9.23 -1.29 -20.04
C PRO A 157 10.22 -2.36 -19.57
N GLY A 158 9.80 -3.64 -19.66
CA GLY A 158 10.65 -4.77 -19.31
C GLY A 158 10.66 -5.17 -17.83
N ASP A 159 10.07 -4.40 -16.92
CA ASP A 159 9.93 -4.87 -15.53
C ASP A 159 9.24 -6.24 -15.48
N PRO A 160 9.75 -7.21 -14.72
CA PRO A 160 9.19 -8.56 -14.61
C PRO A 160 7.80 -8.52 -13.97
N VAL A 161 6.96 -9.48 -14.34
CA VAL A 161 5.58 -9.62 -13.82
C VAL A 161 5.26 -11.05 -13.38
N THR A 162 6.14 -12.02 -13.66
CA THR A 162 5.92 -13.45 -13.35
C THR A 162 5.82 -13.70 -11.86
N GLN A 163 6.53 -12.92 -11.03
CA GLN A 163 6.46 -12.98 -9.58
C GLN A 163 5.07 -12.59 -9.02
N LEU A 164 4.21 -11.97 -9.84
CA LEU A 164 2.87 -11.59 -9.45
C LEU A 164 1.83 -12.69 -9.66
N ALA A 165 2.22 -13.83 -10.25
CA ALA A 165 1.31 -14.96 -10.47
C ALA A 165 0.59 -15.36 -9.16
N GLY A 166 -0.75 -15.51 -9.24
CA GLY A 166 -1.58 -15.82 -8.08
C GLY A 166 -1.83 -14.66 -7.11
N ARG A 167 -1.27 -13.47 -7.34
CA ARG A 167 -1.46 -12.29 -6.47
C ARG A 167 -2.61 -11.41 -6.96
N ASP A 168 -3.26 -10.71 -6.03
CA ASP A 168 -4.19 -9.64 -6.34
C ASP A 168 -3.43 -8.34 -6.56
N VAL A 169 -3.55 -7.73 -7.73
CA VAL A 169 -2.84 -6.51 -8.09
C VAL A 169 -3.84 -5.44 -8.52
N VAL A 170 -4.03 -4.43 -7.67
CA VAL A 170 -4.92 -3.31 -7.97
C VAL A 170 -4.08 -2.06 -8.16
N LEU A 171 -4.19 -1.46 -9.34
CA LEU A 171 -3.43 -0.27 -9.72
C LEU A 171 -4.37 0.91 -9.91
N LEU A 172 -4.05 2.05 -9.31
CA LEU A 172 -4.79 3.30 -9.50
C LEU A 172 -3.90 4.29 -10.22
N HIS A 173 -4.37 4.87 -11.33
CA HIS A 173 -3.58 5.83 -12.08
C HIS A 173 -4.42 6.99 -12.59
N SER A 174 -3.91 8.23 -12.44
CA SER A 174 -4.58 9.41 -12.98
C SER A 174 -4.38 9.51 -14.48
N THR A 175 -5.46 9.80 -15.21
CA THR A 175 -5.39 10.04 -16.67
C THR A 175 -4.59 11.30 -17.05
N ARG A 176 -4.30 12.19 -16.09
CA ARG A 176 -3.52 13.42 -16.28
C ARG A 176 -2.17 13.37 -15.55
N ASP A 177 -1.70 12.20 -15.17
CA ASP A 177 -0.35 12.03 -14.64
C ASP A 177 0.69 12.40 -15.70
N ARG A 178 1.59 13.33 -15.35
CA ARG A 178 2.67 13.81 -16.22
C ARG A 178 4.05 13.36 -15.74
N VAL A 179 4.10 12.59 -14.66
CA VAL A 179 5.34 12.08 -14.05
C VAL A 179 5.56 10.62 -14.41
N THR A 180 4.49 9.82 -14.32
CA THR A 180 4.50 8.40 -14.72
C THR A 180 3.41 8.15 -15.76
N SER A 181 3.61 7.14 -16.61
CA SER A 181 2.73 6.86 -17.74
C SER A 181 1.57 5.95 -17.36
N PRO A 182 0.29 6.41 -17.50
CA PRO A 182 -0.88 5.54 -17.36
C PRO A 182 -0.88 4.36 -18.35
N GLN A 183 -0.36 4.59 -19.56
CA GLN A 183 -0.26 3.55 -20.60
C GLN A 183 0.73 2.45 -20.19
N ALA A 184 1.85 2.83 -19.57
CA ALA A 184 2.82 1.87 -19.05
C ALA A 184 2.21 1.03 -17.92
N THR A 185 1.39 1.63 -17.06
CA THR A 185 0.64 0.92 -16.02
C THR A 185 -0.36 -0.06 -16.61
N GLN A 186 -1.11 0.32 -17.64
CA GLN A 186 -2.03 -0.57 -18.35
C GLN A 186 -1.28 -1.74 -19.00
N SER A 187 -0.14 -1.46 -19.65
CA SER A 187 0.70 -2.50 -20.24
C SER A 187 1.19 -3.49 -19.17
N LEU A 188 1.67 -3.00 -18.01
CA LEU A 188 2.10 -3.84 -16.91
C LEU A 188 0.94 -4.68 -16.37
N ALA A 189 -0.24 -4.11 -16.13
CA ALA A 189 -1.43 -4.84 -15.65
C ALA A 189 -1.81 -5.96 -16.62
N THR A 190 -1.78 -5.69 -17.93
CA THR A 190 -2.08 -6.68 -18.98
C THR A 190 -1.07 -7.81 -18.98
N ARG A 191 0.24 -7.51 -18.90
CA ARG A 191 1.30 -8.51 -18.83
C ARG A 191 1.21 -9.35 -17.56
N ALA A 192 0.94 -8.71 -16.42
CA ALA A 192 0.79 -9.39 -15.14
C ALA A 192 -0.41 -10.36 -15.17
N ARG A 193 -1.55 -9.96 -15.75
CA ARG A 193 -2.69 -10.85 -15.94
C ARG A 193 -2.34 -12.06 -16.78
N ARG A 194 -1.68 -11.86 -17.92
CA ARG A 194 -1.21 -12.97 -18.78
C ARG A 194 -0.24 -13.90 -18.07
N ALA A 195 0.51 -13.39 -17.09
CA ALA A 195 1.39 -14.17 -16.23
C ALA A 195 0.67 -14.84 -15.04
N GLY A 196 -0.66 -14.73 -14.94
CA GLY A 196 -1.46 -15.41 -13.92
C GLY A 196 -1.77 -14.55 -12.67
N ALA A 197 -1.48 -13.25 -12.67
CA ALA A 197 -1.96 -12.35 -11.63
C ALA A 197 -3.44 -11.99 -11.82
N ARG A 198 -4.18 -11.78 -10.73
CA ARG A 198 -5.51 -11.17 -10.77
C ARG A 198 -5.35 -9.66 -10.74
N THR A 199 -5.61 -8.97 -11.86
CA THR A 199 -5.32 -7.55 -11.97
C THR A 199 -6.56 -6.69 -12.18
N CYS A 200 -6.58 -5.51 -11.55
CA CYS A 200 -7.57 -4.47 -11.79
C CYS A 200 -6.85 -3.12 -11.92
N LEU A 201 -7.09 -2.38 -13.01
CA LEU A 201 -6.63 -1.02 -13.18
C LEU A 201 -7.81 -0.07 -12.97
N ILE A 202 -7.65 0.93 -12.09
CA ILE A 202 -8.64 1.97 -11.82
C ILE A 202 -8.11 3.29 -12.35
N THR A 203 -8.79 3.86 -13.34
CA THR A 203 -8.43 5.16 -13.92
C THR A 203 -9.09 6.29 -13.14
N VAL A 204 -8.29 7.26 -12.69
CA VAL A 204 -8.75 8.40 -11.90
C VAL A 204 -8.73 9.67 -12.77
N ARG A 205 -9.91 10.16 -13.17
CA ARG A 205 -10.01 11.39 -13.95
C ARG A 205 -9.82 12.62 -13.08
N GLY A 206 -9.21 13.67 -13.66
CA GLY A 206 -9.09 14.98 -13.00
C GLY A 206 -8.15 15.03 -11.78
N SER A 207 -7.32 13.98 -11.59
CA SER A 207 -6.29 13.95 -10.57
C SER A 207 -4.89 14.18 -11.14
N ASP A 208 -3.87 14.00 -10.32
CA ASP A 208 -2.46 14.20 -10.66
C ASP A 208 -1.59 13.10 -10.03
N HIS A 209 -0.28 13.10 -10.34
CA HIS A 209 0.69 12.16 -9.75
C HIS A 209 0.75 12.24 -8.23
N ALA A 210 0.57 13.43 -7.68
CA ALA A 210 0.65 13.68 -6.26
C ALA A 210 -0.59 13.25 -5.49
N MET A 211 -1.69 12.90 -6.19
CA MET A 211 -2.98 12.49 -5.60
C MET A 211 -3.60 13.57 -4.68
N ILE A 212 -3.16 14.83 -4.84
CA ILE A 212 -3.68 15.97 -4.06
C ILE A 212 -5.09 16.30 -4.52
N ARG A 213 -5.29 16.32 -5.83
CA ARG A 213 -6.64 16.48 -6.38
C ARG A 213 -7.44 15.22 -6.09
N ARG A 214 -8.64 15.41 -5.52
CA ARG A 214 -9.53 14.31 -5.11
C ARG A 214 -8.95 13.45 -3.96
N ALA A 215 -8.03 14.00 -3.15
CA ALA A 215 -7.34 13.28 -2.08
C ALA A 215 -8.28 12.45 -1.17
N PRO A 216 -9.44 12.96 -0.69
CA PRO A 216 -10.34 12.15 0.13
C PRO A 216 -10.84 10.89 -0.59
N ALA A 217 -11.07 10.97 -1.89
CA ALA A 217 -11.50 9.82 -2.68
C ALA A 217 -10.37 8.79 -2.83
N TRP A 218 -9.14 9.25 -3.13
CA TRP A 218 -7.96 8.37 -3.14
C TRP A 218 -7.80 7.62 -1.83
N HIS A 219 -7.90 8.31 -0.68
CA HIS A 219 -7.73 7.70 0.64
C HIS A 219 -8.82 6.66 0.92
N ARG A 220 -10.10 6.99 0.69
CA ARG A 220 -11.22 6.06 0.92
C ARG A 220 -11.11 4.81 0.05
N THR A 221 -10.89 4.99 -1.26
CA THR A 221 -10.78 3.85 -2.18
C THR A 221 -9.58 2.97 -1.85
N THR A 222 -8.41 3.57 -1.59
CA THR A 222 -7.23 2.80 -1.19
C THR A 222 -7.47 2.01 0.09
N THR A 223 -8.11 2.63 1.09
CA THR A 223 -8.45 1.96 2.35
C THR A 223 -9.39 0.77 2.09
N ALA A 224 -10.47 0.98 1.33
CA ALA A 224 -11.41 -0.09 1.00
C ALA A 224 -10.75 -1.26 0.22
N LEU A 225 -9.82 -0.94 -0.69
CA LEU A 225 -9.05 -1.95 -1.42
C LEU A 225 -8.13 -2.75 -0.50
N VAL A 226 -7.35 -2.07 0.32
CA VAL A 226 -6.40 -2.73 1.24
C VAL A 226 -7.14 -3.58 2.27
N THR A 227 -8.17 -3.06 2.93
CA THR A 227 -8.96 -3.83 3.90
C THR A 227 -9.72 -4.97 3.24
N GLY A 228 -10.19 -4.79 2.00
CA GLY A 228 -10.84 -5.83 1.22
C GLY A 228 -9.88 -6.96 0.83
N LEU A 229 -8.69 -6.63 0.34
CA LEU A 229 -7.68 -7.63 -0.02
C LEU A 229 -7.10 -8.37 1.18
N LEU A 230 -7.14 -7.77 2.37
CA LEU A 230 -6.84 -8.45 3.64
C LEU A 230 -7.99 -9.32 4.13
N GLY A 231 -9.18 -9.25 3.52
CA GLY A 231 -10.36 -10.00 3.95
C GLY A 231 -11.09 -9.41 5.16
N LEU A 232 -10.72 -8.20 5.60
CA LEU A 232 -11.33 -7.51 6.75
C LEU A 232 -12.71 -6.92 6.41
N THR A 233 -12.89 -6.56 5.14
CA THR A 233 -14.15 -6.04 4.58
C THR A 233 -14.36 -6.68 3.21
N PRO A 234 -15.57 -6.67 2.65
CA PRO A 234 -15.76 -7.06 1.26
C PRO A 234 -14.94 -6.15 0.31
N VAL A 235 -14.27 -6.76 -0.66
CA VAL A 235 -13.67 -6.01 -1.78
C VAL A 235 -14.78 -5.28 -2.53
N PRO A 236 -14.61 -4.02 -2.97
CA PRO A 236 -15.61 -3.34 -3.78
C PRO A 236 -16.06 -4.21 -4.96
N HIS A 237 -17.39 -4.38 -5.13
CA HIS A 237 -17.96 -5.40 -6.04
C HIS A 237 -17.37 -5.34 -7.44
N ALA A 238 -17.33 -4.15 -8.07
CA ALA A 238 -16.77 -4.00 -9.40
C ALA A 238 -15.29 -4.43 -9.48
N VAL A 239 -14.50 -4.17 -8.44
CA VAL A 239 -13.09 -4.61 -8.38
C VAL A 239 -13.02 -6.12 -8.23
N ALA A 240 -13.87 -6.73 -7.39
CA ALA A 240 -13.91 -8.17 -7.21
C ALA A 240 -14.26 -8.89 -8.53
N GLU A 241 -15.20 -8.36 -9.31
CA GLU A 241 -15.54 -8.90 -10.63
C GLU A 241 -14.35 -8.84 -11.60
N VAL A 242 -13.66 -7.71 -11.65
CA VAL A 242 -12.49 -7.55 -12.52
C VAL A 242 -11.32 -8.46 -12.10
N LEU A 243 -11.11 -8.67 -10.80
CA LEU A 243 -10.06 -9.59 -10.32
C LEU A 243 -10.34 -11.05 -10.69
N ARG A 244 -11.62 -11.45 -10.93
CA ARG A 244 -12.00 -12.80 -11.36
C ARG A 244 -11.91 -13.03 -12.88
N LEU A 245 -11.63 -11.98 -13.65
CA LEU A 245 -11.51 -12.11 -15.10
C LEU A 245 -10.43 -13.12 -15.49
N PRO A 246 -10.67 -13.92 -16.55
CA PRO A 246 -9.68 -14.90 -17.00
C PRO A 246 -8.43 -14.22 -17.55
N VAL A 247 -7.34 -14.98 -17.62
CA VAL A 247 -6.03 -14.50 -18.12
C VAL A 247 -6.11 -14.01 -19.58
N SER A 248 -7.07 -14.53 -20.36
CA SER A 248 -7.33 -14.13 -21.75
C SER A 248 -8.16 -12.86 -21.90
N ALA A 249 -8.69 -12.30 -20.80
CA ALA A 249 -9.51 -11.09 -20.87
C ALA A 249 -8.74 -9.91 -21.48
N GLU A 250 -9.43 -9.12 -22.29
CA GLU A 250 -8.88 -7.93 -22.91
C GLU A 250 -8.47 -6.88 -21.85
N ALA A 251 -7.49 -6.05 -22.21
CA ALA A 251 -6.98 -5.01 -21.31
C ALA A 251 -8.07 -4.04 -20.84
N THR A 252 -9.01 -3.71 -21.71
CA THR A 252 -10.15 -2.82 -21.42
C THR A 252 -11.10 -3.41 -20.39
N ALA A 253 -11.38 -4.71 -20.44
CA ALA A 253 -12.19 -5.39 -19.44
C ALA A 253 -11.58 -5.37 -18.03
N GLY A 254 -10.25 -5.28 -17.95
CA GLY A 254 -9.50 -5.18 -16.70
C GLY A 254 -9.42 -3.76 -16.13
N THR A 255 -10.11 -2.78 -16.72
CA THR A 255 -10.00 -1.37 -16.37
C THR A 255 -11.35 -0.82 -15.90
N LEU A 256 -11.35 -0.14 -14.76
CA LEU A 256 -12.51 0.55 -14.19
C LEU A 256 -12.28 2.07 -14.21
N ASP A 257 -13.38 2.82 -14.30
CA ASP A 257 -13.36 4.25 -14.01
C ASP A 257 -13.61 4.46 -12.51
N PHE A 258 -12.81 5.30 -11.90
CA PHE A 258 -12.91 5.61 -10.48
C PHE A 258 -14.30 6.17 -10.09
N ASP A 259 -14.91 6.97 -10.98
CA ASP A 259 -16.22 7.58 -10.74
C ASP A 259 -17.37 6.57 -10.82
N GLY A 260 -17.12 5.39 -11.39
CA GLY A 260 -18.05 4.25 -11.40
C GLY A 260 -17.98 3.38 -10.15
N LEU A 261 -17.05 3.65 -9.24
CA LEU A 261 -16.98 2.93 -7.96
C LEU A 261 -17.96 3.56 -6.97
N PRO A 262 -18.80 2.76 -6.27
CA PRO A 262 -19.75 3.31 -5.30
C PRO A 262 -18.99 4.04 -4.18
N ALA A 263 -19.40 5.27 -3.92
CA ALA A 263 -18.98 6.02 -2.74
C ALA A 263 -19.64 5.37 -1.51
N ARG A 264 -18.86 4.60 -0.74
CA ARG A 264 -19.26 4.18 0.62
C ARG A 264 -18.65 5.09 1.65
#